data_cd04022f8993fa2757ff748d5888c1c8
#
_entry.id   cd04022f8993fa2757ff748d5888c1c8
#
_cell.length_a   1.000
_cell.length_b   1.000
_cell.length_c   1.000
_cell.angle_alpha   90.00
_cell.angle_beta   90.00
_cell.angle_gamma   90.00
#
_symmetry.space_group_name_H-M   'P 1'
#
loop_
_entity.id
_entity.type
_entity.pdbx_description
1 polymer ?
#
loop_
_entity_poly.entity_id
_entity_poly.type
_entity_poly.pdbx_seq_one_letter_code
_entity_poly.pdbx_strand_id
1 'polypeptide(L)'
;MQPYTIIGSGGAIGTPLAQLLLDQQQPVRLLSRSGKTMPGAESRPTDVFNLSELTEAVRGSRVAFLLVGLDYNTKVWQEKWPVVMQNVIKACSETKVPLIFFDNVYMYGPVEGKMTEETPFRPSSKKGAVRAQISNMLLDAVQRGELTASIARSADFYGPWADEKSMFYQTVFKNYAEGKKPQWLGDASMPHSMSYTLDCAKGLVLLANDPSSFNQTWHLPTYNPPPVPTDLIQMAAAGMGVPYKGVQAASKTLVRLLGLFIPIMREMVEMVYQNEQPYWFDSSKFEQHFQYKPISYEQGIRDTIAFYQLKKV
;
A
#
# COMPACT_ATOMS: atom_id res chain seq x y z
N MET A 1 -13.85 14.01 -21.26
CA MET A 1 -12.52 13.82 -20.64
C MET A 1 -12.27 12.33 -20.45
N GLN A 2 -11.03 11.86 -20.59
CA GLN A 2 -10.66 10.46 -20.36
C GLN A 2 -10.64 10.17 -18.86
N PRO A 3 -11.21 9.03 -18.39
CA PRO A 3 -11.25 8.72 -16.97
C PRO A 3 -9.90 8.24 -16.42
N TYR A 4 -9.67 8.49 -15.14
CA TYR A 4 -8.68 7.77 -14.35
C TYR A 4 -9.27 6.42 -13.97
N THR A 5 -8.59 5.33 -14.32
CA THR A 5 -9.09 3.98 -14.07
C THR A 5 -8.36 3.34 -12.90
N ILE A 6 -9.11 2.89 -11.88
CA ILE A 6 -8.59 2.29 -10.66
C ILE A 6 -8.90 0.80 -10.67
N ILE A 7 -7.89 -0.03 -10.90
CA ILE A 7 -7.95 -1.49 -10.90
C ILE A 7 -7.73 -1.98 -9.46
N GLY A 8 -8.77 -2.48 -8.81
CA GLY A 8 -8.76 -2.80 -7.37
C GLY A 8 -9.24 -1.65 -6.49
N SER A 9 -10.31 -0.98 -6.89
CA SER A 9 -10.82 0.28 -6.34
C SER A 9 -11.36 0.23 -4.90
N GLY A 10 -11.60 -0.96 -4.35
CA GLY A 10 -12.26 -1.12 -3.04
C GLY A 10 -11.31 -1.14 -1.82
N GLY A 11 -10.03 -0.93 -2.01
CA GLY A 11 -9.01 -1.05 -0.96
C GLY A 11 -8.71 0.25 -0.22
N ALA A 12 -7.79 0.15 0.73
CA ALA A 12 -7.35 1.24 1.61
C ALA A 12 -6.79 2.47 0.87
N ILE A 13 -6.26 2.28 -0.32
CA ILE A 13 -5.71 3.35 -1.17
C ILE A 13 -6.67 3.68 -2.32
N GLY A 14 -7.33 2.67 -2.90
CA GLY A 14 -8.24 2.88 -4.03
C GLY A 14 -9.45 3.73 -3.70
N THR A 15 -10.00 3.58 -2.50
CA THR A 15 -11.15 4.37 -2.04
C THR A 15 -10.81 5.87 -1.88
N PRO A 16 -9.79 6.26 -1.10
CA PRO A 16 -9.41 7.67 -0.99
C PRO A 16 -8.88 8.27 -2.31
N LEU A 17 -8.20 7.48 -3.15
CA LEU A 17 -7.80 7.93 -4.48
C LEU A 17 -9.01 8.29 -5.35
N ALA A 18 -10.02 7.42 -5.39
CA ALA A 18 -11.26 7.67 -6.13
C ALA A 18 -11.97 8.93 -5.62
N GLN A 19 -12.12 9.05 -4.30
CA GLN A 19 -12.75 10.23 -3.70
C GLN A 19 -11.99 11.52 -4.05
N LEU A 20 -10.68 11.52 -3.90
CA LEU A 20 -9.86 12.69 -4.20
C LEU A 20 -9.98 13.13 -5.67
N LEU A 21 -10.00 12.18 -6.61
CA LEU A 21 -10.19 12.49 -8.04
C LEU A 21 -11.59 13.04 -8.32
N LEU A 22 -12.62 12.48 -7.70
CA LEU A 22 -14.00 12.97 -7.83
C LEU A 22 -14.18 14.37 -7.23
N ASP A 23 -13.58 14.64 -6.08
CA ASP A 23 -13.59 15.97 -5.44
C ASP A 23 -12.92 17.03 -6.34
N GLN A 24 -11.92 16.60 -7.15
CA GLN A 24 -11.28 17.42 -8.18
C GLN A 24 -12.06 17.43 -9.52
N GLN A 25 -13.31 16.93 -9.53
CA GLN A 25 -14.16 16.86 -10.72
C GLN A 25 -13.54 16.08 -11.89
N GLN A 26 -12.66 15.13 -11.59
CA GLN A 26 -12.08 14.25 -12.60
C GLN A 26 -13.00 13.05 -12.86
N PRO A 27 -13.15 12.60 -14.11
CA PRO A 27 -13.87 11.36 -14.39
C PRO A 27 -13.08 10.15 -13.87
N VAL A 28 -13.77 9.29 -13.13
CA VAL A 28 -13.19 8.10 -12.48
C VAL A 28 -13.90 6.85 -12.94
N ARG A 29 -13.12 5.82 -13.29
CA ARG A 29 -13.62 4.46 -13.58
C ARG A 29 -13.07 3.49 -12.54
N LEU A 30 -13.97 2.75 -11.90
CA LEU A 30 -13.67 1.78 -10.84
C LEU A 30 -13.78 0.36 -11.39
N LEU A 31 -12.67 -0.38 -11.32
CA LEU A 31 -12.64 -1.79 -11.71
C LEU A 31 -12.48 -2.66 -10.46
N SER A 32 -13.46 -3.55 -10.24
CA SER A 32 -13.42 -4.56 -9.17
C SER A 32 -14.27 -5.76 -9.55
N ARG A 33 -13.97 -6.93 -9.02
CA ARG A 33 -14.75 -8.15 -9.26
C ARG A 33 -16.21 -8.02 -8.81
N SER A 34 -16.43 -7.36 -7.70
CA SER A 34 -17.78 -7.15 -7.13
C SER A 34 -18.56 -6.00 -7.77
N GLY A 35 -17.96 -5.24 -8.68
CA GLY A 35 -18.60 -4.05 -9.24
C GLY A 35 -18.86 -2.96 -8.19
N LYS A 36 -17.93 -2.81 -7.21
CA LYS A 36 -18.10 -1.79 -6.15
C LYS A 36 -18.37 -0.42 -6.75
N THR A 37 -19.43 0.22 -6.30
CA THR A 37 -19.88 1.53 -6.79
C THR A 37 -19.44 2.66 -5.84
N MET A 38 -19.28 3.84 -6.41
CA MET A 38 -19.08 5.10 -5.69
C MET A 38 -19.85 6.20 -6.45
N PRO A 39 -20.64 7.05 -5.76
CA PRO A 39 -21.36 8.13 -6.42
C PRO A 39 -20.43 9.01 -7.25
N GLY A 40 -20.80 9.30 -8.48
CA GLY A 40 -20.00 10.11 -9.42
C GLY A 40 -18.96 9.33 -10.23
N ALA A 41 -18.68 8.06 -9.92
CA ALA A 41 -17.75 7.22 -10.66
C ALA A 41 -18.47 6.23 -11.58
N GLU A 42 -17.85 5.96 -12.75
CA GLU A 42 -18.23 4.81 -13.59
C GLU A 42 -17.72 3.54 -12.93
N SER A 43 -18.57 2.53 -12.71
CA SER A 43 -18.17 1.25 -12.13
C SER A 43 -18.35 0.12 -13.13
N ARG A 44 -17.29 -0.67 -13.32
CA ARG A 44 -17.32 -1.86 -14.19
C ARG A 44 -16.87 -3.09 -13.40
N PRO A 45 -17.73 -4.12 -13.25
CA PRO A 45 -17.28 -5.42 -12.83
C PRO A 45 -16.18 -5.91 -13.78
N THR A 46 -15.01 -6.28 -13.26
CA THR A 46 -13.87 -6.65 -14.10
C THR A 46 -13.01 -7.67 -13.36
N ASP A 47 -12.77 -8.82 -14.01
CA ASP A 47 -11.80 -9.79 -13.52
C ASP A 47 -10.42 -9.54 -14.14
N VAL A 48 -9.44 -9.20 -13.30
CA VAL A 48 -8.05 -8.97 -13.72
C VAL A 48 -7.36 -10.23 -14.30
N PHE A 49 -7.94 -11.40 -14.11
CA PHE A 49 -7.50 -12.65 -14.72
C PHE A 49 -8.04 -12.85 -16.16
N ASN A 50 -9.05 -12.08 -16.55
CA ASN A 50 -9.60 -12.06 -17.91
C ASN A 50 -8.97 -10.91 -18.70
N LEU A 51 -7.98 -11.22 -19.54
CA LEU A 51 -7.26 -10.21 -20.32
C LEU A 51 -8.17 -9.40 -21.24
N SER A 52 -9.11 -10.03 -21.94
CA SER A 52 -10.01 -9.33 -22.88
C SER A 52 -10.89 -8.33 -22.15
N GLU A 53 -11.50 -8.74 -21.04
CA GLU A 53 -12.34 -7.89 -20.20
C GLU A 53 -11.54 -6.70 -19.61
N LEU A 54 -10.34 -6.97 -19.11
CA LEU A 54 -9.45 -5.96 -18.57
C LEU A 54 -9.02 -4.96 -19.64
N THR A 55 -8.66 -5.42 -20.84
CA THR A 55 -8.26 -4.56 -21.97
C THR A 55 -9.38 -3.60 -22.36
N GLU A 56 -10.60 -4.08 -22.49
CA GLU A 56 -11.76 -3.23 -22.79
C GLU A 56 -12.09 -2.27 -21.65
N ALA A 57 -11.94 -2.72 -20.41
CA ALA A 57 -12.20 -1.87 -19.25
C ALA A 57 -11.17 -0.73 -19.09
N VAL A 58 -9.92 -0.94 -19.49
CA VAL A 58 -8.85 0.07 -19.43
C VAL A 58 -8.88 1.01 -20.63
N ARG A 59 -9.42 0.59 -21.76
CA ARG A 59 -9.42 1.37 -23.02
C ARG A 59 -9.97 2.79 -22.82
N GLY A 60 -9.26 3.77 -23.40
CA GLY A 60 -9.64 5.18 -23.35
C GLY A 60 -9.41 5.85 -22.00
N SER A 61 -8.73 5.22 -21.07
CA SER A 61 -8.34 5.83 -19.80
C SER A 61 -7.21 6.84 -20.00
N ARG A 62 -7.17 7.86 -19.15
CA ARG A 62 -6.04 8.80 -19.06
C ARG A 62 -4.82 8.14 -18.43
N VAL A 63 -5.03 7.44 -17.30
CA VAL A 63 -4.04 6.67 -16.55
C VAL A 63 -4.77 5.50 -15.90
N ALA A 64 -4.13 4.34 -15.83
CA ALA A 64 -4.58 3.20 -15.05
C ALA A 64 -3.74 3.07 -13.76
N PHE A 65 -4.40 2.85 -12.62
CA PHE A 65 -3.75 2.54 -11.35
C PHE A 65 -3.99 1.08 -11.01
N LEU A 66 -2.92 0.31 -10.81
CA LEU A 66 -3.02 -1.06 -10.32
C LEU A 66 -2.90 -1.07 -8.78
N LEU A 67 -4.04 -1.24 -8.09
CA LEU A 67 -4.17 -1.26 -6.63
C LEU A 67 -4.75 -2.58 -6.11
N VAL A 68 -4.68 -3.63 -6.91
CA VAL A 68 -5.23 -4.95 -6.55
C VAL A 68 -4.51 -5.49 -5.31
N GLY A 69 -5.30 -5.99 -4.36
CA GLY A 69 -4.84 -6.82 -3.26
C GLY A 69 -5.31 -8.26 -3.44
N LEU A 70 -4.41 -9.22 -3.25
CA LEU A 70 -4.74 -10.65 -3.18
C LEU A 70 -4.74 -11.11 -1.72
N ASP A 71 -5.38 -12.24 -1.46
CA ASP A 71 -5.37 -12.87 -0.14
C ASP A 71 -3.92 -13.05 0.34
N TYR A 72 -3.67 -12.72 1.61
CA TYR A 72 -2.32 -12.75 2.18
C TYR A 72 -1.86 -14.20 2.44
N ASN A 73 -1.59 -14.90 1.35
CA ASN A 73 -1.18 -16.30 1.31
C ASN A 73 -0.09 -16.49 0.26
N THR A 74 1.01 -17.12 0.66
CA THR A 74 2.21 -17.28 -0.18
C THR A 74 1.91 -18.02 -1.47
N LYS A 75 1.14 -19.12 -1.43
CA LYS A 75 0.79 -19.91 -2.60
C LYS A 75 -0.07 -19.10 -3.58
N VAL A 76 -1.08 -18.38 -3.05
CA VAL A 76 -1.92 -17.49 -3.85
C VAL A 76 -1.08 -16.42 -4.53
N TRP A 77 -0.11 -15.84 -3.83
CA TRP A 77 0.77 -14.81 -4.39
C TRP A 77 1.65 -15.36 -5.50
N GLN A 78 2.28 -16.52 -5.29
CA GLN A 78 3.14 -17.16 -6.30
C GLN A 78 2.39 -17.53 -7.58
N GLU A 79 1.15 -18.00 -7.45
CA GLU A 79 0.34 -18.42 -8.58
C GLU A 79 -0.32 -17.25 -9.32
N LYS A 80 -0.82 -16.26 -8.58
CA LYS A 80 -1.74 -15.24 -9.12
C LYS A 80 -1.07 -13.92 -9.50
N TRP A 81 -0.09 -13.42 -8.73
CA TRP A 81 0.51 -12.13 -9.03
C TRP A 81 1.19 -12.04 -10.39
N PRO A 82 1.95 -13.06 -10.85
CA PRO A 82 2.56 -13.01 -12.19
C PRO A 82 1.51 -12.91 -13.31
N VAL A 83 0.37 -13.61 -13.16
CA VAL A 83 -0.73 -13.58 -14.12
C VAL A 83 -1.39 -12.20 -14.15
N VAL A 84 -1.69 -11.61 -12.96
CA VAL A 84 -2.26 -10.26 -12.86
C VAL A 84 -1.34 -9.25 -13.53
N MET A 85 -0.03 -9.27 -13.20
CA MET A 85 0.92 -8.33 -13.77
C MET A 85 1.04 -8.47 -15.29
N GLN A 86 1.12 -9.70 -15.79
CA GLN A 86 1.17 -9.96 -17.23
C GLN A 86 -0.07 -9.42 -17.96
N ASN A 87 -1.26 -9.67 -17.41
CA ASN A 87 -2.51 -9.18 -18.03
C ASN A 87 -2.58 -7.65 -18.02
N VAL A 88 -2.18 -7.01 -16.90
CA VAL A 88 -2.18 -5.53 -16.79
C VAL A 88 -1.17 -4.91 -17.75
N ILE A 89 0.04 -5.46 -17.86
CA ILE A 89 1.04 -5.01 -18.84
C ILE A 89 0.47 -5.10 -20.27
N LYS A 90 -0.09 -6.24 -20.65
CA LYS A 90 -0.68 -6.44 -21.99
C LYS A 90 -1.84 -5.48 -22.25
N ALA A 91 -2.77 -5.35 -21.31
CA ALA A 91 -3.94 -4.46 -21.46
C ALA A 91 -3.51 -3.00 -21.63
N CYS A 92 -2.56 -2.52 -20.82
CA CYS A 92 -2.06 -1.15 -20.90
C CYS A 92 -1.22 -0.92 -22.17
N SER A 93 -0.40 -1.89 -22.58
CA SER A 93 0.38 -1.84 -23.82
C SER A 93 -0.53 -1.76 -25.06
N GLU A 94 -1.52 -2.66 -25.20
CA GLU A 94 -2.46 -2.67 -26.31
C GLU A 94 -3.31 -1.40 -26.41
N THR A 95 -3.69 -0.84 -25.28
CA THR A 95 -4.54 0.35 -25.22
C THR A 95 -3.76 1.66 -25.20
N LYS A 96 -2.42 1.60 -25.07
CA LYS A 96 -1.50 2.74 -24.89
C LYS A 96 -1.86 3.61 -23.69
N VAL A 97 -2.40 3.01 -22.64
CA VAL A 97 -2.77 3.69 -21.39
C VAL A 97 -1.59 3.63 -20.44
N PRO A 98 -1.08 4.76 -19.92
CA PRO A 98 -0.03 4.77 -18.90
C PRO A 98 -0.48 4.08 -17.62
N LEU A 99 0.46 3.35 -16.97
CA LEU A 99 0.19 2.58 -15.77
C LEU A 99 0.95 3.13 -14.57
N ILE A 100 0.29 3.25 -13.42
CA ILE A 100 0.94 3.43 -12.12
C ILE A 100 0.62 2.20 -11.26
N PHE A 101 1.65 1.45 -10.91
CA PHE A 101 1.55 0.27 -10.06
C PHE A 101 1.86 0.65 -8.62
N PHE A 102 0.86 0.54 -7.72
CA PHE A 102 1.04 0.72 -6.29
C PHE A 102 1.60 -0.58 -5.67
N ASP A 103 2.77 -0.49 -5.06
CA ASP A 103 3.53 -1.62 -4.54
C ASP A 103 3.93 -1.42 -3.08
N ASN A 104 4.34 -2.51 -2.42
CA ASN A 104 5.04 -2.51 -1.13
C ASN A 104 6.57 -2.54 -1.34
N VAL A 105 7.32 -2.83 -0.27
CA VAL A 105 8.79 -2.87 -0.29
C VAL A 105 9.39 -4.24 0.03
N TYR A 106 8.60 -5.31 -0.05
CA TYR A 106 9.05 -6.65 0.33
C TYR A 106 10.18 -7.18 -0.54
N MET A 107 10.29 -6.69 -1.81
CA MET A 107 11.36 -7.05 -2.73
C MET A 107 12.76 -6.61 -2.26
N TYR A 108 12.85 -5.57 -1.43
CA TYR A 108 14.15 -5.13 -0.93
C TYR A 108 14.76 -6.12 0.06
N GLY A 109 13.92 -6.85 0.84
CA GLY A 109 14.39 -7.68 1.94
C GLY A 109 14.91 -6.84 3.12
N PRO A 110 15.81 -7.39 3.96
CA PRO A 110 16.48 -6.65 5.03
C PRO A 110 17.43 -5.60 4.43
N VAL A 111 17.29 -4.34 4.88
CA VAL A 111 18.12 -3.21 4.40
C VAL A 111 18.82 -2.56 5.59
N GLU A 112 20.12 -2.40 5.49
CA GLU A 112 20.88 -1.59 6.44
C GLU A 112 20.74 -0.11 6.08
N GLY A 113 20.22 0.70 7.01
CA GLY A 113 19.95 2.12 6.80
C GLY A 113 18.64 2.41 6.10
N LYS A 114 18.64 3.39 5.19
CA LYS A 114 17.45 3.87 4.50
C LYS A 114 17.12 3.03 3.26
N MET A 115 15.85 2.64 3.10
CA MET A 115 15.33 2.14 1.83
C MET A 115 15.06 3.34 0.90
N THR A 116 15.67 3.34 -0.26
CA THR A 116 15.45 4.32 -1.34
C THR A 116 14.99 3.60 -2.60
N GLU A 117 14.61 4.33 -3.62
CA GLU A 117 14.22 3.78 -4.93
C GLU A 117 15.37 3.02 -5.61
N GLU A 118 16.63 3.35 -5.26
CA GLU A 118 17.85 2.70 -5.76
C GLU A 118 18.24 1.44 -4.97
N THR A 119 17.54 1.13 -3.88
CA THR A 119 17.81 -0.06 -3.07
C THR A 119 17.66 -1.32 -3.91
N PRO A 120 18.69 -2.20 -3.98
CA PRO A 120 18.62 -3.40 -4.80
C PRO A 120 17.63 -4.42 -4.27
N PHE A 121 16.99 -5.18 -5.16
CA PHE A 121 16.08 -6.27 -4.77
C PHE A 121 16.88 -7.45 -4.22
N ARG A 122 16.70 -7.71 -2.93
CA ARG A 122 17.32 -8.83 -2.19
C ARG A 122 16.30 -9.50 -1.27
N PRO A 123 15.21 -10.05 -1.84
CA PRO A 123 14.12 -10.59 -1.03
C PRO A 123 14.59 -11.76 -0.16
N SER A 124 14.27 -11.73 1.12
CA SER A 124 14.52 -12.80 2.09
C SER A 124 13.28 -13.67 2.36
N SER A 125 12.14 -13.33 1.74
CA SER A 125 10.88 -14.00 1.90
C SER A 125 10.31 -14.46 0.54
N LYS A 126 9.42 -15.47 0.56
CA LYS A 126 8.73 -15.94 -0.65
C LYS A 126 7.83 -14.85 -1.23
N LYS A 127 7.12 -14.10 -0.38
CA LYS A 127 6.30 -12.96 -0.82
C LYS A 127 7.16 -11.85 -1.41
N GLY A 128 8.33 -11.57 -0.82
CA GLY A 128 9.29 -10.62 -1.36
C GLY A 128 9.82 -11.04 -2.74
N ALA A 129 10.09 -12.34 -2.93
CA ALA A 129 10.50 -12.87 -4.24
C ALA A 129 9.43 -12.67 -5.32
N VAL A 130 8.14 -12.87 -4.98
CA VAL A 130 7.02 -12.59 -5.89
C VAL A 130 6.95 -11.10 -6.24
N ARG A 131 7.13 -10.22 -5.25
CA ARG A 131 7.12 -8.75 -5.51
C ARG A 131 8.29 -8.33 -6.38
N ALA A 132 9.49 -8.91 -6.17
CA ALA A 132 10.65 -8.69 -7.04
C ALA A 132 10.35 -9.16 -8.48
N GLN A 133 9.78 -10.34 -8.64
CA GLN A 133 9.41 -10.89 -9.94
C GLN A 133 8.48 -9.95 -10.71
N ILE A 134 7.35 -9.54 -10.12
CA ILE A 134 6.35 -8.70 -10.82
C ILE A 134 6.84 -7.27 -11.04
N SER A 135 7.68 -6.73 -10.14
CA SER A 135 8.33 -5.44 -10.36
C SER A 135 9.29 -5.51 -11.55
N ASN A 136 10.11 -6.57 -11.67
CA ASN A 136 10.99 -6.78 -12.81
C ASN A 136 10.20 -6.97 -14.11
N MET A 137 9.11 -7.74 -14.12
CA MET A 137 8.25 -7.88 -15.29
C MET A 137 7.79 -6.52 -15.83
N LEU A 138 7.39 -5.61 -14.94
CA LEU A 138 6.95 -4.27 -15.33
C LEU A 138 8.11 -3.40 -15.82
N LEU A 139 9.23 -3.38 -15.08
CA LEU A 139 10.41 -2.59 -15.44
C LEU A 139 11.02 -3.05 -16.78
N ASP A 140 11.08 -4.36 -17.02
CA ASP A 140 11.56 -4.91 -18.29
C ASP A 140 10.64 -4.52 -19.46
N ALA A 141 9.32 -4.54 -19.27
CA ALA A 141 8.37 -4.10 -20.30
C ALA A 141 8.51 -2.60 -20.61
N VAL A 142 8.73 -1.77 -19.59
CA VAL A 142 9.02 -0.34 -19.76
C VAL A 142 10.34 -0.14 -20.51
N GLN A 143 11.40 -0.87 -20.14
CA GLN A 143 12.71 -0.78 -20.79
C GLN A 143 12.65 -1.18 -22.28
N ARG A 144 11.80 -2.18 -22.63
CA ARG A 144 11.56 -2.57 -24.03
C ARG A 144 10.65 -1.59 -24.78
N GLY A 145 10.14 -0.53 -24.15
CA GLY A 145 9.23 0.44 -24.74
C GLY A 145 7.83 -0.11 -25.02
N GLU A 146 7.43 -1.21 -24.38
CA GLU A 146 6.10 -1.82 -24.57
C GLU A 146 4.98 -0.99 -23.97
N LEU A 147 5.25 -0.29 -22.84
CA LEU A 147 4.32 0.62 -22.21
C LEU A 147 5.04 1.73 -21.43
N THR A 148 4.30 2.78 -21.12
CA THR A 148 4.72 3.83 -20.17
C THR A 148 4.17 3.47 -18.79
N ALA A 149 5.05 3.30 -17.78
CA ALA A 149 4.58 2.95 -16.44
C ALA A 149 5.53 3.45 -15.35
N SER A 150 4.98 3.57 -14.13
CA SER A 150 5.74 3.86 -12.91
C SER A 150 5.36 2.90 -11.80
N ILE A 151 6.30 2.65 -10.88
CA ILE A 151 6.05 1.93 -9.64
C ILE A 151 5.99 2.95 -8.51
N ALA A 152 4.87 3.00 -7.79
CA ALA A 152 4.67 3.84 -6.61
C ALA A 152 4.67 2.94 -5.36
N ARG A 153 5.73 3.00 -4.56
CA ARG A 153 5.90 2.16 -3.36
C ARG A 153 5.48 2.89 -2.11
N SER A 154 4.94 2.15 -1.17
CA SER A 154 4.67 2.64 0.17
C SER A 154 5.25 1.72 1.23
N ALA A 155 5.58 2.28 2.40
CA ALA A 155 5.81 1.52 3.62
C ALA A 155 4.50 0.86 4.09
N ASP A 156 4.53 0.18 5.23
CA ASP A 156 3.30 -0.23 5.91
C ASP A 156 2.41 0.99 6.10
N PHE A 157 1.10 0.85 5.83
CA PHE A 157 0.23 2.00 5.83
C PHE A 157 -0.75 2.04 7.01
N TYR A 158 -1.11 3.25 7.41
CA TYR A 158 -2.13 3.56 8.39
C TYR A 158 -2.99 4.72 7.89
N GLY A 159 -4.16 4.91 8.47
CA GLY A 159 -5.03 6.01 8.09
C GLY A 159 -6.48 5.59 7.83
N PRO A 160 -7.32 6.51 7.35
CA PRO A 160 -8.68 6.22 6.90
C PRO A 160 -8.72 5.09 5.86
N TRP A 161 -9.78 4.29 5.88
CA TRP A 161 -10.05 3.14 5.00
C TRP A 161 -9.04 1.99 5.09
N ALA A 162 -8.11 2.00 6.06
CA ALA A 162 -7.09 0.97 6.21
C ALA A 162 -7.45 -0.13 7.24
N ASP A 163 -8.61 -0.07 7.86
CA ASP A 163 -9.03 -0.90 9.01
C ASP A 163 -8.74 -2.40 8.84
N GLU A 164 -9.14 -3.00 7.73
CA GLU A 164 -8.92 -4.43 7.49
C GLU A 164 -7.51 -4.78 7.03
N LYS A 165 -6.76 -3.83 6.50
CA LYS A 165 -5.48 -4.05 5.81
C LYS A 165 -4.28 -3.49 6.56
N SER A 166 -4.49 -2.64 7.56
CA SER A 166 -3.43 -2.07 8.39
C SER A 166 -3.19 -2.92 9.63
N MET A 167 -1.96 -3.41 9.77
CA MET A 167 -1.51 -4.07 11.01
C MET A 167 -1.66 -3.14 12.21
N PHE A 168 -1.30 -1.87 12.05
CA PHE A 168 -1.40 -0.88 13.13
C PHE A 168 -2.85 -0.70 13.59
N TYR A 169 -3.81 -0.65 12.66
CA TYR A 169 -5.23 -0.59 13.03
C TYR A 169 -5.66 -1.84 13.82
N GLN A 170 -5.36 -3.03 13.29
CA GLN A 170 -5.80 -4.29 13.88
C GLN A 170 -5.18 -4.57 15.25
N THR A 171 -3.92 -4.19 15.45
CA THR A 171 -3.17 -4.53 16.66
C THR A 171 -3.13 -3.41 17.68
N VAL A 172 -3.40 -2.17 17.29
CA VAL A 172 -3.35 -1.01 18.20
C VAL A 172 -4.73 -0.39 18.37
N PHE A 173 -5.31 0.23 17.34
CA PHE A 173 -6.57 0.96 17.47
C PHE A 173 -7.74 0.06 17.89
N LYS A 174 -7.88 -1.10 17.24
CA LYS A 174 -8.92 -2.07 17.57
C LYS A 174 -8.77 -2.62 18.98
N ASN A 175 -7.54 -2.98 19.38
CA ASN A 175 -7.27 -3.47 20.73
C ASN A 175 -7.62 -2.40 21.78
N TYR A 176 -7.24 -1.15 21.57
CA TYR A 176 -7.63 -0.06 22.48
C TYR A 176 -9.15 0.15 22.54
N ALA A 177 -9.84 0.11 21.41
CA ALA A 177 -11.30 0.21 21.36
C ALA A 177 -12.00 -0.94 22.12
N GLU A 178 -11.37 -2.12 22.19
CA GLU A 178 -11.84 -3.29 22.93
C GLU A 178 -11.32 -3.34 24.40
N GLY A 179 -10.62 -2.31 24.86
CA GLY A 179 -10.03 -2.26 26.22
C GLY A 179 -8.82 -3.18 26.43
N LYS A 180 -8.30 -3.76 25.35
CA LYS A 180 -7.15 -4.69 25.35
C LYS A 180 -5.81 -3.94 25.26
N LYS A 181 -4.71 -4.63 25.60
CA LYS A 181 -3.36 -4.13 25.36
C LYS A 181 -3.06 -4.09 23.85
N PRO A 182 -2.40 -3.03 23.36
CA PRO A 182 -1.89 -3.00 21.99
C PRO A 182 -0.82 -4.06 21.78
N GLN A 183 -0.74 -4.56 20.56
CA GLN A 183 0.20 -5.61 20.17
C GLN A 183 1.11 -5.10 19.05
N TRP A 184 2.34 -5.63 19.03
CA TRP A 184 3.30 -5.37 17.96
C TRP A 184 4.03 -6.67 17.59
N LEU A 185 4.29 -6.88 16.30
CA LEU A 185 5.12 -7.99 15.85
C LEU A 185 6.59 -7.55 15.86
N GLY A 186 7.48 -8.40 16.38
CA GLY A 186 8.91 -8.08 16.47
C GLY A 186 9.25 -7.12 17.60
N ASP A 187 10.21 -6.23 17.38
CA ASP A 187 10.76 -5.32 18.38
C ASP A 187 10.11 -3.93 18.26
N ALA A 188 9.34 -3.53 19.25
CA ALA A 188 8.65 -2.25 19.28
C ALA A 188 9.57 -1.05 19.61
N SER A 189 10.87 -1.27 19.81
CA SER A 189 11.89 -0.23 19.98
C SER A 189 12.65 0.12 18.71
N MET A 190 12.47 -0.65 17.63
CA MET A 190 13.11 -0.39 16.34
C MET A 190 12.31 0.65 15.55
N PRO A 191 12.96 1.71 14.99
CA PRO A 191 12.29 2.69 14.16
C PRO A 191 11.53 2.04 13.00
N HIS A 192 10.27 2.46 12.77
CA HIS A 192 9.41 1.85 11.75
C HIS A 192 8.59 2.90 11.00
N SER A 193 8.90 3.07 9.72
CA SER A 193 8.16 3.97 8.82
C SER A 193 6.76 3.44 8.54
N MET A 194 5.78 4.34 8.58
CA MET A 194 4.41 4.05 8.16
C MET A 194 3.88 5.16 7.25
N SER A 195 3.36 4.79 6.10
CA SER A 195 2.80 5.71 5.11
C SER A 195 1.33 6.02 5.43
N TYR A 196 0.96 7.28 5.37
CA TYR A 196 -0.43 7.70 5.59
C TYR A 196 -1.26 7.52 4.31
N THR A 197 -2.43 6.87 4.41
CA THR A 197 -3.25 6.49 3.25
C THR A 197 -3.63 7.67 2.35
N LEU A 198 -3.94 8.85 2.94
CA LEU A 198 -4.29 10.03 2.14
C LEU A 198 -3.07 10.66 1.45
N ASP A 199 -1.88 10.58 2.05
CA ASP A 199 -0.65 11.02 1.38
C ASP A 199 -0.29 10.08 0.23
N CYS A 200 -0.51 8.77 0.39
CA CYS A 200 -0.38 7.82 -0.71
C CYS A 200 -1.34 8.15 -1.85
N ALA A 201 -2.62 8.43 -1.56
CA ALA A 201 -3.61 8.78 -2.58
C ALA A 201 -3.26 10.09 -3.31
N LYS A 202 -2.86 11.13 -2.57
CA LYS A 202 -2.39 12.40 -3.15
C LYS A 202 -1.14 12.20 -4.00
N GLY A 203 -0.20 11.39 -3.51
CA GLY A 203 1.02 11.04 -4.24
C GLY A 203 0.73 10.38 -5.58
N LEU A 204 -0.22 9.44 -5.62
CA LEU A 204 -0.65 8.80 -6.88
C LEU A 204 -1.28 9.80 -7.86
N VAL A 205 -2.06 10.77 -7.38
CA VAL A 205 -2.61 11.84 -8.23
C VAL A 205 -1.51 12.73 -8.79
N LEU A 206 -0.52 13.11 -7.97
CA LEU A 206 0.61 13.91 -8.42
C LEU A 206 1.41 13.18 -9.52
N LEU A 207 1.75 11.90 -9.30
CA LEU A 207 2.42 11.07 -10.29
C LEU A 207 1.63 10.98 -11.61
N ALA A 208 0.32 10.79 -11.54
CA ALA A 208 -0.53 10.65 -12.72
C ALA A 208 -0.67 11.94 -13.55
N ASN A 209 -0.41 13.08 -12.94
CA ASN A 209 -0.50 14.39 -13.61
C ASN A 209 0.85 14.95 -14.07
N ASP A 210 1.95 14.28 -13.74
CA ASP A 210 3.29 14.69 -14.17
C ASP A 210 3.88 13.70 -15.20
N PRO A 211 3.99 14.07 -16.47
CA PRO A 211 4.59 13.23 -17.49
C PRO A 211 6.02 12.79 -17.17
N SER A 212 6.79 13.60 -16.43
CA SER A 212 8.17 13.28 -16.06
C SER A 212 8.28 12.21 -14.98
N SER A 213 7.18 11.91 -14.28
CA SER A 213 7.12 10.87 -13.25
C SER A 213 7.13 9.45 -13.82
N PHE A 214 6.78 9.28 -15.11
CA PHE A 214 6.70 7.95 -15.71
C PHE A 214 8.07 7.34 -16.00
N ASN A 215 8.07 6.03 -16.18
CA ASN A 215 9.24 5.17 -16.40
C ASN A 215 10.25 5.20 -15.23
N GLN A 216 9.76 5.44 -14.03
CA GLN A 216 10.54 5.52 -12.80
C GLN A 216 9.87 4.77 -11.65
N THR A 217 10.67 4.51 -10.61
CA THR A 217 10.17 4.10 -9.30
C THR A 217 10.13 5.31 -8.37
N TRP A 218 9.06 5.38 -7.58
CA TRP A 218 8.84 6.42 -6.58
C TRP A 218 8.49 5.80 -5.23
N HIS A 219 9.08 6.34 -4.18
CA HIS A 219 8.60 6.15 -2.82
C HIS A 219 7.56 7.23 -2.49
N LEU A 220 6.35 6.80 -2.16
CA LEU A 220 5.26 7.73 -1.83
C LEU A 220 5.50 8.45 -0.51
N PRO A 221 4.96 9.67 -0.34
CA PRO A 221 5.26 10.53 0.80
C PRO A 221 5.07 9.81 2.14
N THR A 222 6.11 9.82 2.96
CA THR A 222 6.12 9.20 4.27
C THR A 222 6.93 10.07 5.22
N TYR A 223 6.33 10.46 6.34
CA TYR A 223 6.97 11.39 7.28
C TYR A 223 8.24 10.79 7.89
N ASN A 224 9.32 11.56 7.88
CA ASN A 224 10.64 11.18 8.39
C ASN A 224 11.13 12.16 9.47
N PRO A 225 11.94 11.72 10.44
CA PRO A 225 12.43 10.34 10.65
C PRO A 225 11.33 9.40 11.14
N PRO A 226 11.47 8.05 10.93
CA PRO A 226 10.52 7.09 11.44
C PRO A 226 10.54 7.07 12.97
N PRO A 227 9.38 7.07 13.63
CA PRO A 227 9.29 6.90 15.07
C PRO A 227 9.49 5.43 15.46
N VAL A 228 9.75 5.18 16.74
CA VAL A 228 9.63 3.83 17.27
C VAL A 228 8.15 3.48 17.49
N PRO A 229 7.74 2.21 17.30
CA PRO A 229 6.34 1.80 17.46
C PRO A 229 5.73 2.14 18.82
N THR A 230 6.53 2.11 19.90
CA THR A 230 6.07 2.53 21.24
C THR A 230 5.56 3.96 21.25
N ASP A 231 6.17 4.90 20.53
CA ASP A 231 5.75 6.29 20.47
C ASP A 231 4.43 6.41 19.67
N LEU A 232 4.32 5.70 18.53
CA LEU A 232 3.07 5.65 17.76
C LEU A 232 1.90 5.10 18.59
N ILE A 233 2.16 4.06 19.40
CA ILE A 233 1.16 3.46 20.29
C ILE A 233 0.77 4.42 21.41
N GLN A 234 1.71 5.21 21.96
CA GLN A 234 1.43 6.25 22.94
C GLN A 234 0.59 7.38 22.33
N MET A 235 0.93 7.84 21.12
CA MET A 235 0.14 8.83 20.38
C MET A 235 -1.30 8.34 20.14
N ALA A 236 -1.47 7.05 19.77
CA ALA A 236 -2.79 6.45 19.61
C ALA A 236 -3.57 6.41 20.92
N ALA A 237 -2.94 6.01 22.04
CA ALA A 237 -3.56 6.02 23.36
C ALA A 237 -4.03 7.42 23.78
N ALA A 238 -3.15 8.43 23.63
CA ALA A 238 -3.45 9.81 23.94
C ALA A 238 -4.61 10.35 23.08
N GLY A 239 -4.58 10.09 21.78
CA GLY A 239 -5.63 10.53 20.85
C GLY A 239 -6.99 9.87 21.10
N MET A 240 -7.01 8.64 21.59
CA MET A 240 -8.22 7.91 21.97
C MET A 240 -8.69 8.19 23.40
N GLY A 241 -7.93 8.96 24.18
CA GLY A 241 -8.25 9.24 25.59
C GLY A 241 -8.17 8.03 26.50
N VAL A 242 -7.33 7.04 26.16
CA VAL A 242 -7.13 5.81 26.95
C VAL A 242 -5.74 5.76 27.57
N PRO A 243 -5.56 5.12 28.75
CA PRO A 243 -4.24 5.02 29.36
C PRO A 243 -3.31 4.11 28.54
N TYR A 244 -2.06 4.54 28.37
CA TYR A 244 -1.02 3.68 27.83
C TYR A 244 -0.65 2.58 28.83
N LYS A 245 -0.83 1.30 28.44
CA LYS A 245 -0.59 0.13 29.29
C LYS A 245 0.65 -0.70 28.85
N GLY A 246 1.59 -0.05 28.13
CA GLY A 246 2.70 -0.76 27.48
C GLY A 246 2.25 -1.49 26.21
N VAL A 247 3.17 -2.16 25.57
CA VAL A 247 2.93 -2.94 24.34
C VAL A 247 3.20 -4.42 24.59
N GLN A 248 2.41 -5.28 23.98
CA GLN A 248 2.63 -6.72 23.95
C GLN A 248 3.36 -7.09 22.65
N ALA A 249 4.69 -7.18 22.74
CA ALA A 249 5.51 -7.54 21.60
C ALA A 249 5.53 -9.07 21.38
N ALA A 250 5.33 -9.51 20.16
CA ALA A 250 5.40 -10.91 19.76
C ALA A 250 6.70 -11.18 18.99
N SER A 251 7.65 -11.90 19.61
CA SER A 251 8.89 -12.30 18.95
C SER A 251 8.63 -13.25 17.78
N LYS A 252 9.57 -13.35 16.84
CA LYS A 252 9.49 -14.28 15.70
C LYS A 252 9.25 -15.72 16.14
N THR A 253 9.84 -16.14 17.26
CA THR A 253 9.62 -17.48 17.82
C THR A 253 8.18 -17.68 18.25
N LEU A 254 7.57 -16.68 18.92
CA LEU A 254 6.17 -16.74 19.32
C LEU A 254 5.25 -16.74 18.09
N VAL A 255 5.51 -15.89 17.09
CA VAL A 255 4.74 -15.87 15.84
C VAL A 255 4.82 -17.23 15.13
N ARG A 256 6.00 -17.89 15.13
CA ARG A 256 6.19 -19.23 14.57
C ARG A 256 5.37 -20.28 15.31
N LEU A 257 5.35 -20.26 16.63
CA LEU A 257 4.53 -21.18 17.45
C LEU A 257 3.03 -20.96 17.19
N LEU A 258 2.58 -19.71 17.19
CA LEU A 258 1.19 -19.37 16.86
C LEU A 258 0.82 -19.79 15.45
N GLY A 259 1.77 -19.74 14.51
CA GLY A 259 1.58 -20.17 13.11
C GLY A 259 1.29 -21.67 12.93
N LEU A 260 1.52 -22.51 13.95
CA LEU A 260 1.09 -23.91 13.93
C LEU A 260 -0.44 -24.04 13.96
N PHE A 261 -1.12 -23.09 14.61
CA PHE A 261 -2.56 -23.13 14.85
C PHE A 261 -3.32 -22.01 14.08
N ILE A 262 -2.68 -20.87 13.81
CA ILE A 262 -3.29 -19.69 13.21
C ILE A 262 -2.68 -19.46 11.82
N PRO A 263 -3.44 -19.69 10.73
CA PRO A 263 -2.92 -19.61 9.36
C PRO A 263 -2.25 -18.28 9.02
N ILE A 264 -2.83 -17.15 9.42
CA ILE A 264 -2.26 -15.83 9.14
C ILE A 264 -0.89 -15.64 9.82
N MET A 265 -0.69 -16.15 11.03
CA MET A 265 0.59 -16.08 11.74
C MET A 265 1.67 -16.86 10.98
N ARG A 266 1.32 -17.99 10.39
CA ARG A 266 2.24 -18.77 9.53
C ARG A 266 2.72 -17.95 8.34
N GLU A 267 1.81 -17.21 7.70
CA GLU A 267 2.12 -16.34 6.57
C GLU A 267 2.96 -15.13 6.98
N MET A 268 2.85 -14.67 8.23
CA MET A 268 3.57 -13.52 8.73
C MET A 268 4.99 -13.83 9.19
N VAL A 269 5.33 -15.09 9.53
CA VAL A 269 6.66 -15.49 10.04
C VAL A 269 7.79 -14.98 9.14
N GLU A 270 7.62 -15.10 7.82
CA GLU A 270 8.64 -14.70 6.86
C GLU A 270 8.82 -13.18 6.74
N MET A 271 7.87 -12.40 7.29
CA MET A 271 7.87 -10.94 7.21
C MET A 271 8.28 -10.25 8.52
N VAL A 272 8.43 -10.99 9.62
CA VAL A 272 8.78 -10.42 10.94
C VAL A 272 10.11 -9.67 10.90
N TYR A 273 11.03 -10.01 9.97
CA TYR A 273 12.31 -9.31 9.83
C TYR A 273 12.14 -7.78 9.66
N GLN A 274 11.04 -7.32 9.09
CA GLN A 274 10.76 -5.89 8.91
C GLN A 274 10.58 -5.15 10.25
N ASN A 275 10.27 -5.88 11.31
CA ASN A 275 10.04 -5.35 12.66
C ASN A 275 11.16 -5.74 13.65
N GLU A 276 12.20 -6.44 13.21
CA GLU A 276 13.35 -6.85 14.04
C GLU A 276 14.58 -5.94 13.84
N GLN A 277 14.49 -4.98 12.92
CA GLN A 277 15.55 -4.02 12.58
C GLN A 277 14.93 -2.68 12.17
N PRO A 278 15.72 -1.59 12.10
CA PRO A 278 15.22 -0.31 11.62
C PRO A 278 14.59 -0.46 10.22
N TYR A 279 13.34 -0.05 10.11
CA TYR A 279 12.58 -0.04 8.86
C TYR A 279 12.41 1.42 8.43
N TRP A 280 13.40 1.95 7.72
CA TRP A 280 13.47 3.34 7.33
C TRP A 280 13.19 3.51 5.84
N PHE A 281 11.98 3.95 5.53
CA PHE A 281 11.54 4.23 4.18
C PHE A 281 11.78 5.70 3.86
N ASP A 282 12.61 5.98 2.86
CA ASP A 282 12.97 7.34 2.44
C ASP A 282 12.14 7.74 1.22
N SER A 283 11.38 8.83 1.32
CA SER A 283 10.58 9.42 0.24
C SER A 283 11.10 10.78 -0.22
N SER A 284 12.35 11.11 0.11
CA SER A 284 12.93 12.43 -0.16
C SER A 284 12.97 12.80 -1.65
N LYS A 285 13.14 11.82 -2.55
CA LYS A 285 13.04 12.03 -4.01
C LYS A 285 11.67 12.59 -4.38
N PHE A 286 10.60 11.99 -3.88
CA PHE A 286 9.23 12.44 -4.13
C PHE A 286 8.98 13.84 -3.55
N GLU A 287 9.37 14.02 -2.27
CA GLU A 287 9.17 15.28 -1.55
C GLU A 287 9.86 16.45 -2.25
N GLN A 288 11.09 16.25 -2.73
CA GLN A 288 11.84 17.26 -3.47
C GLN A 288 11.24 17.55 -4.85
N HIS A 289 10.85 16.51 -5.60
CA HIS A 289 10.31 16.65 -6.96
C HIS A 289 8.97 17.39 -6.97
N PHE A 290 8.07 17.01 -6.06
CA PHE A 290 6.72 17.59 -5.99
C PHE A 290 6.58 18.72 -4.97
N GLN A 291 7.65 19.13 -4.27
CA GLN A 291 7.62 20.08 -3.15
C GLN A 291 6.53 19.68 -2.13
N TYR A 292 6.42 18.38 -1.88
CA TYR A 292 5.38 17.79 -1.04
C TYR A 292 5.90 17.59 0.39
N LYS A 293 5.10 17.97 1.37
CA LYS A 293 5.40 17.72 2.78
C LYS A 293 4.44 16.67 3.34
N PRO A 294 4.94 15.46 3.70
CA PRO A 294 4.10 14.45 4.34
C PRO A 294 3.47 14.93 5.64
N ILE A 295 2.28 14.42 5.95
CA ILE A 295 1.61 14.72 7.22
C ILE A 295 2.38 14.07 8.38
N SER A 296 2.44 14.76 9.55
CA SER A 296 3.09 14.18 10.73
C SER A 296 2.32 12.97 11.29
N TYR A 297 3.01 12.07 11.98
CA TYR A 297 2.36 10.91 12.61
C TYR A 297 1.28 11.33 13.61
N GLU A 298 1.50 12.41 14.39
CA GLU A 298 0.52 12.91 15.33
C GLU A 298 -0.78 13.34 14.63
N GLN A 299 -0.66 14.07 13.53
CA GLN A 299 -1.84 14.51 12.78
C GLN A 299 -2.53 13.32 12.11
N GLY A 300 -1.78 12.45 11.43
CA GLY A 300 -2.35 11.28 10.76
C GLY A 300 -3.05 10.32 11.73
N ILE A 301 -2.53 10.14 12.95
CA ILE A 301 -3.17 9.36 14.01
C ILE A 301 -4.47 10.03 14.46
N ARG A 302 -4.47 11.35 14.71
CA ARG A 302 -5.70 12.09 15.06
C ARG A 302 -6.77 11.95 14.00
N ASP A 303 -6.42 12.13 12.74
CA ASP A 303 -7.35 12.01 11.61
C ASP A 303 -7.91 10.58 11.49
N THR A 304 -7.05 9.57 11.71
CA THR A 304 -7.45 8.16 11.73
C THR A 304 -8.47 7.87 12.83
N ILE A 305 -8.21 8.36 14.04
CA ILE A 305 -9.12 8.21 15.19
C ILE A 305 -10.46 8.90 14.90
N ALA A 306 -10.44 10.14 14.43
CA ALA A 306 -11.63 10.89 14.08
C ALA A 306 -12.46 10.17 13.01
N PHE A 307 -11.82 9.65 11.96
CA PHE A 307 -12.48 8.93 10.87
C PHE A 307 -13.22 7.68 11.38
N TYR A 308 -12.59 6.87 12.21
CA TYR A 308 -13.21 5.63 12.71
C TYR A 308 -14.24 5.88 13.81
N GLN A 309 -14.12 6.94 14.59
CA GLN A 309 -15.15 7.34 15.55
C GLN A 309 -16.42 7.80 14.84
N LEU A 310 -16.33 8.51 13.71
CA LEU A 310 -17.46 8.89 12.88
C LEU A 310 -18.17 7.69 12.22
N LYS A 311 -17.49 6.56 12.06
CA LYS A 311 -18.09 5.31 11.51
C LYS A 311 -18.95 4.53 12.53
N LYS A 312 -18.90 4.86 13.81
CA LYS A 312 -19.71 4.20 14.85
C LYS A 312 -21.11 4.83 15.04
N VAL A 313 -21.43 5.86 14.23
CA VAL A 313 -22.76 6.45 14.10
C VAL A 313 -23.46 5.80 12.90
#